data_32584f5e7ad06b4df1696ff7545792ad
#
_entry.id   32584f5e7ad06b4df1696ff7545792ad
#
_cell.length_a   1.000
_cell.length_b   1.000
_cell.length_c   1.000
_cell.angle_alpha   90.00
_cell.angle_beta   90.00
_cell.angle_gamma   90.00
#
_symmetry.space_group_name_H-M   'P 1'
#
loop_
_entity.id
_entity.type
_entity.pdbx_description
1 polymer ?
#
loop_
_entity_poly.entity_id
_entity_poly.type
_entity_poly.pdbx_seq_one_letter_code
_entity_poly.pdbx_strand_id
1 'polypeptide(L)' 'MNEEWGKIDLKLDEFLKSHNISRCSLSRNGQIHYKQLLKYCKNDMQKIDLQLVARICKTLNCNISDILTYTPPEEQK' A
#
# COMPACT_ATOMS: atom_id res chain seq x y z
N MET A 1 -16.07 -8.69 0.11
CA MET A 1 -14.80 -9.41 0.01
C MET A 1 -14.96 -10.84 0.53
N ASN A 2 -14.31 -11.79 -0.10
CA ASN A 2 -14.46 -13.19 0.26
C ASN A 2 -13.51 -13.57 1.38
N GLU A 3 -14.05 -13.84 2.58
CA GLU A 3 -13.24 -14.14 3.75
C GLU A 3 -12.68 -15.56 3.75
N GLU A 4 -13.13 -16.41 2.83
CA GLU A 4 -12.61 -17.78 2.74
C GLU A 4 -11.12 -17.80 2.40
N TRP A 5 -10.63 -16.78 1.72
CA TRP A 5 -9.26 -16.73 1.23
C TRP A 5 -8.35 -15.89 2.08
N GLY A 6 -8.91 -15.25 3.09
CA GLY A 6 -8.15 -14.31 3.89
C GLY A 6 -8.29 -12.90 3.32
N LYS A 7 -7.37 -12.03 3.74
CA LYS A 7 -7.49 -10.62 3.44
C LYS A 7 -6.11 -10.02 3.21
N ILE A 8 -6.02 -9.15 2.21
CA ILE A 8 -4.80 -8.39 1.95
C ILE A 8 -5.09 -6.92 2.21
N ASP A 9 -4.30 -6.31 3.07
CA ASP A 9 -4.43 -4.91 3.44
C ASP A 9 -3.21 -4.12 2.97
N LEU A 10 -3.48 -2.92 2.46
CA LEU A 10 -2.41 -1.96 2.17
C LEU A 10 -2.12 -1.15 3.41
N LYS A 11 -0.89 -1.21 3.87
CA LYS A 11 -0.44 -0.47 5.05
C LYS A 11 0.40 0.74 4.67
N LEU A 12 0.21 1.24 3.46
CA LEU A 12 1.02 2.33 2.94
C LEU A 12 0.90 3.59 3.79
N ASP A 13 -0.33 3.96 4.15
CA ASP A 13 -0.54 5.18 4.92
C ASP A 13 0.14 5.10 6.29
N GLU A 14 0.07 3.94 6.92
CA GLU A 14 0.73 3.73 8.20
C GLU A 14 2.25 3.82 8.06
N PHE A 15 2.79 3.27 6.97
CA PHE A 15 4.23 3.35 6.72
C PHE A 15 4.66 4.79 6.55
N LEU A 16 3.91 5.57 5.78
CA LEU A 16 4.24 6.97 5.55
C LEU A 16 4.22 7.76 6.86
N LYS A 17 3.21 7.52 7.68
CA LYS A 17 3.11 8.22 8.95
C LYS A 17 4.23 7.85 9.90
N SER A 18 4.57 6.58 9.98
CA SER A 18 5.62 6.12 10.89
C SER A 18 7.01 6.60 10.47
N HIS A 19 7.20 6.87 9.19
CA HIS A 19 8.47 7.37 8.67
C HIS A 19 8.45 8.87 8.39
N ASN A 20 7.35 9.53 8.77
CA ASN A 20 7.22 10.98 8.62
C ASN A 20 7.37 11.43 7.16
N ILE A 21 6.78 10.69 6.25
CA ILE A 21 6.82 10.96 4.82
C ILE A 21 5.43 11.43 4.37
N SER A 22 5.37 12.53 3.62
CA SER A 22 4.10 13.03 3.13
C SER A 22 3.68 12.32 1.85
N ARG A 23 2.38 12.26 1.62
CA ARG A 23 1.84 11.68 0.38
C ARG A 23 2.30 12.47 -0.83
N CYS A 24 2.36 13.79 -0.71
CA CYS A 24 2.83 14.64 -1.81
C CYS A 24 4.27 14.35 -2.17
N SER A 25 5.10 14.13 -1.18
CA SER A 25 6.50 13.80 -1.41
C SER A 25 6.62 12.46 -2.14
N LEU A 26 5.86 11.46 -1.72
CA LEU A 26 5.87 10.17 -2.40
C LEU A 26 5.37 10.27 -3.83
N SER A 27 4.30 11.01 -4.04
CA SER A 27 3.75 11.22 -5.37
C SER A 27 4.78 11.84 -6.31
N ARG A 28 5.46 12.87 -5.82
CA ARG A 28 6.44 13.60 -6.63
C ARG A 28 7.67 12.77 -6.90
N ASN A 29 8.22 12.15 -5.86
CA ASN A 29 9.47 11.39 -6.00
C ASN A 29 9.28 10.08 -6.75
N GLY A 30 8.12 9.47 -6.62
CA GLY A 30 7.80 8.22 -7.30
C GLY A 30 7.17 8.40 -8.66
N GLN A 31 6.90 9.67 -9.04
CA GLN A 31 6.20 9.98 -10.29
C GLN A 31 4.86 9.26 -10.36
N ILE A 32 4.12 9.30 -9.25
CA ILE A 32 2.84 8.64 -9.11
C ILE A 32 1.74 9.69 -9.12
N HIS A 33 0.69 9.42 -9.89
CA HIS A 33 -0.46 10.33 -9.92
C HIS A 33 -1.08 10.41 -8.53
N TYR A 34 -1.28 11.63 -8.03
CA TYR A 34 -1.69 11.82 -6.65
C TYR A 34 -3.05 11.16 -6.33
N LYS A 35 -4.01 11.27 -7.25
CA LYS A 35 -5.32 10.65 -7.04
C LYS A 35 -5.22 9.14 -6.95
N GLN A 36 -4.35 8.54 -7.75
CA GLN A 36 -4.13 7.11 -7.71
C GLN A 36 -3.47 6.71 -6.39
N LEU A 37 -2.51 7.51 -5.95
CA LEU A 37 -1.84 7.26 -4.68
C LEU A 37 -2.82 7.31 -3.51
N LEU A 38 -3.77 8.24 -3.54
CA LEU A 38 -4.77 8.34 -2.48
C LEU A 38 -5.59 7.07 -2.33
N LYS A 39 -5.92 6.42 -3.45
CA LYS A 39 -6.66 5.16 -3.40
C LYS A 39 -5.84 4.08 -2.69
N TYR A 40 -4.55 4.06 -2.93
CA TYR A 40 -3.66 3.12 -2.26
C TYR A 40 -3.56 3.40 -0.76
N CYS A 41 -3.51 4.67 -0.40
CA CYS A 41 -3.44 5.05 1.01
C CYS A 41 -4.72 4.71 1.76
N LYS A 42 -5.86 4.78 1.08
CA LYS A 42 -7.14 4.47 1.71
C LYS A 42 -7.45 2.98 1.77
N ASN A 43 -6.63 2.18 1.14
CA ASN A 43 -6.85 0.73 1.08
C ASN A 43 -8.22 0.40 0.46
N ASP A 44 -8.64 1.20 -0.51
CA ASP A 44 -9.96 1.10 -1.10
C ASP A 44 -9.88 0.64 -2.54
N MET A 45 -9.32 -0.55 -2.75
CA MET A 45 -9.20 -1.08 -4.09
C MET A 45 -9.07 -2.60 -4.04
N GLN A 46 -9.55 -3.24 -5.11
CA GLN A 46 -9.48 -4.69 -5.22
C GLN A 46 -8.40 -5.13 -6.19
N LYS A 47 -7.88 -4.21 -6.99
CA LYS A 47 -6.82 -4.51 -7.95
C LYS A 47 -5.69 -3.51 -7.74
N ILE A 48 -4.47 -4.01 -7.81
CA ILE A 48 -3.30 -3.15 -7.69
C ILE A 48 -2.44 -3.30 -8.94
N ASP A 49 -1.77 -2.21 -9.29
CA ASP A 49 -0.82 -2.17 -10.38
C ASP A 49 0.55 -2.54 -9.83
N LEU A 50 1.09 -3.66 -10.29
CA LEU A 50 2.36 -4.15 -9.78
C LEU A 50 3.50 -3.18 -10.05
N GLN A 51 3.46 -2.48 -11.19
CA GLN A 51 4.48 -1.48 -11.48
C GLN A 51 4.41 -0.31 -10.50
N LEU A 52 3.19 0.09 -10.16
CA LEU A 52 3.02 1.18 -9.20
C LEU A 52 3.53 0.78 -7.82
N VAL A 53 3.25 -0.45 -7.42
CA VAL A 53 3.77 -0.96 -6.15
C VAL A 53 5.29 -0.99 -6.18
N ALA A 54 5.89 -1.38 -7.31
CA ALA A 54 7.34 -1.37 -7.44
C ALA A 54 7.92 0.04 -7.31
N ARG A 55 7.25 1.03 -7.90
CA ARG A 55 7.68 2.42 -7.76
C ARG A 55 7.63 2.89 -6.31
N ILE A 56 6.57 2.50 -5.62
CA ILE A 56 6.43 2.86 -4.21
C ILE A 56 7.56 2.25 -3.39
N CYS A 57 7.82 0.96 -3.59
CA CYS A 57 8.88 0.28 -2.87
C CYS A 57 10.25 0.89 -3.15
N LYS A 58 10.51 1.20 -4.41
CA LYS A 58 11.79 1.82 -4.79
C LYS A 58 11.94 3.20 -4.16
N THR A 59 10.89 4.01 -4.23
CA THR A 59 10.93 5.37 -3.72
C THR A 59 11.10 5.39 -2.22
N LEU A 60 10.43 4.48 -1.52
CA LEU A 60 10.51 4.40 -0.06
C LEU A 60 11.66 3.53 0.42
N ASN A 61 12.34 2.85 -0.50
CA ASN A 61 13.44 1.94 -0.17
C ASN A 61 12.99 0.89 0.84
N CYS A 62 11.87 0.25 0.56
CA CYS A 62 11.28 -0.75 1.46
C CYS A 62 10.90 -2.01 0.69
N ASN A 63 10.54 -3.05 1.45
CA ASN A 63 10.05 -4.29 0.88
C ASN A 63 8.55 -4.24 0.74
N ILE A 64 8.01 -5.10 -0.13
CA ILE A 64 6.57 -5.14 -0.32
C ILE A 64 5.83 -5.52 0.97
N SER A 65 6.46 -6.32 1.83
CA SER A 65 5.86 -6.72 3.10
C SER A 65 5.72 -5.56 4.07
N ASP A 66 6.44 -4.46 3.84
CA ASP A 66 6.32 -3.27 4.69
C ASP A 66 5.03 -2.51 4.42
N ILE A 67 4.46 -2.66 3.24
CA ILE A 67 3.26 -1.92 2.84
C ILE A 67 2.08 -2.81 2.52
N LEU A 68 2.26 -4.12 2.40
CA LEU A 68 1.19 -5.08 2.16
C LEU A 68 1.21 -6.15 3.25
N THR A 69 0.03 -6.50 3.73
CA THR A 69 -0.11 -7.52 4.77
C THR A 69 -1.18 -8.52 4.36
N TYR A 70 -0.88 -9.79 4.47
CA TYR A 70 -1.85 -10.85 4.24
C TYR A 70 -2.25 -11.46 5.57
N THR A 71 -3.56 -11.56 5.79
CA THR A 71 -4.12 -12.17 6.99
C THR A 71 -4.91 -13.39 6.57
N PRO A 72 -4.48 -14.61 6.93
CA PRO A 72 -5.24 -15.82 6.60
C PRO A 72 -6.62 -15.85 7.29
N PRO A 73 -7.57 -16.58 6.73
CA PRO A 73 -8.93 -16.60 7.31
C PRO A 73 -8.98 -17.10 8.75
N GLU A 74 -8.11 -18.02 9.12
CA GLU A 74 -8.10 -18.56 10.48
C GLU A 74 -7.64 -17.55 11.52
N GLU A 75 -7.02 -16.45 11.11
CA GLU A 75 -6.56 -15.41 12.02
C GLU A 75 -7.50 -14.22 12.10
N GLN A 76 -8.63 -14.28 11.42
CA GLN A 76 -9.58 -13.16 11.36
C GLN A 76 -10.67 -13.23 12.40
N LYS A 77 -10.57 -14.08 13.35
CA LYS A 77 -11.58 -14.23 14.38
C LYS A 77 -11.59 -13.09 15.40
#